data_229a9cf125c40694647f50c881cad0b2
#
_entry.id   229a9cf125c40694647f50c881cad0b2
#
_cell.length_a   1.000
_cell.length_b   1.000
_cell.length_c   1.000
_cell.angle_alpha   90.00
_cell.angle_beta   90.00
_cell.angle_gamma   90.00
#
_symmetry.space_group_name_H-M   'P 1'
#
loop_
_entity.id
_entity.type
_entity.pdbx_description
1 polymer ?
#
loop_
_entity_poly.entity_id
_entity_poly.type
_entity_poly.pdbx_seq_one_letter_code
_entity_poly.pdbx_strand_id
1 'polypeptide(L)'
;AKGKLTIIAHVACNNTKDSMELARHAESLGVDAIATIPPIYFRLPEYSVAKYWNDISSAAPNTDYVIYNIPQLAGVALTPSLYTEMLKNPRVIGVKNSSMPVQDIQTFVSLGGEDHIVFNGPDEQFLGGRLMGARAGIGGTYGAMPELFLKLNQLIADKDLETARELQYAINAIIGKLTSAHGNMYGVIKEVLKINEDLNIGSVRSPLTPVTEEDRPVVEEAAALIRETKERFL
;
A
#
# COMPACT_ATOMS: atom_id res chain seq x y z
N ALA A 1 -17.92 -1.07 5.58
CA ALA A 1 -16.80 -0.29 6.13
C ALA A 1 -17.19 1.14 6.52
N LYS A 2 -18.28 1.68 5.94
CA LYS A 2 -18.71 3.08 6.14
C LYS A 2 -18.74 3.47 7.63
N GLY A 3 -17.94 4.48 8.01
CA GLY A 3 -17.83 4.98 9.38
C GLY A 3 -17.02 4.12 10.35
N LYS A 4 -16.43 2.99 9.90
CA LYS A 4 -15.58 2.12 10.72
C LYS A 4 -14.13 2.12 10.29
N LEU A 5 -13.85 2.39 9.01
CA LEU A 5 -12.52 2.40 8.40
C LEU A 5 -12.41 3.58 7.45
N THR A 6 -11.23 4.17 7.36
CA THR A 6 -10.87 5.11 6.30
C THR A 6 -10.71 4.33 4.99
N ILE A 7 -11.37 4.79 3.93
CA ILE A 7 -11.35 4.15 2.62
C ILE A 7 -10.61 5.03 1.62
N ILE A 8 -9.51 4.51 1.08
CA ILE A 8 -8.78 5.12 -0.03
C ILE A 8 -8.99 4.26 -1.27
N ALA A 9 -9.74 4.76 -2.25
CA ALA A 9 -10.02 4.03 -3.49
C ALA A 9 -8.95 4.31 -4.55
N HIS A 10 -8.32 3.25 -5.09
CA HIS A 10 -7.42 3.39 -6.23
C HIS A 10 -8.24 3.47 -7.53
N VAL A 11 -8.09 4.60 -8.27
CA VAL A 11 -8.91 4.93 -9.43
C VAL A 11 -8.11 5.10 -10.74
N ALA A 12 -6.84 4.65 -10.76
CA ALA A 12 -6.00 4.78 -11.94
C ALA A 12 -6.38 3.79 -13.05
N CYS A 13 -6.47 4.31 -14.26
CA CYS A 13 -6.42 3.60 -15.54
C CYS A 13 -5.29 4.19 -16.39
N ASN A 14 -4.95 3.52 -17.51
CA ASN A 14 -3.90 4.02 -18.41
C ASN A 14 -4.34 5.24 -19.26
N ASN A 15 -5.54 5.72 -19.06
CA ASN A 15 -6.02 6.95 -19.70
C ASN A 15 -6.77 7.83 -18.69
N THR A 16 -6.72 9.14 -18.93
CA THR A 16 -7.28 10.14 -18.02
C THR A 16 -8.81 10.04 -17.92
N LYS A 17 -9.50 9.78 -19.03
CA LYS A 17 -10.98 9.78 -19.07
C LYS A 17 -11.55 8.68 -18.15
N ASP A 18 -11.08 7.45 -18.28
CA ASP A 18 -11.58 6.33 -17.48
C ASP A 18 -11.22 6.52 -15.99
N SER A 19 -10.03 7.06 -15.71
CA SER A 19 -9.63 7.40 -14.34
C SER A 19 -10.53 8.46 -13.71
N MET A 20 -10.92 9.49 -14.47
CA MET A 20 -11.86 10.52 -14.02
C MET A 20 -13.26 9.94 -13.79
N GLU A 21 -13.72 8.98 -14.60
CA GLU A 21 -15.00 8.30 -14.40
C GLU A 21 -15.00 7.49 -13.10
N LEU A 22 -13.91 6.75 -12.83
CA LEU A 22 -13.73 6.02 -11.58
C LEU A 22 -13.64 6.96 -10.37
N ALA A 23 -12.99 8.11 -10.50
CA ALA A 23 -12.90 9.11 -9.44
C ALA A 23 -14.29 9.67 -9.07
N ARG A 24 -15.10 10.06 -10.05
CA ARG A 24 -16.51 10.49 -9.81
C ARG A 24 -17.33 9.40 -9.14
N HIS A 25 -17.17 8.16 -9.59
CA HIS A 25 -17.86 7.03 -8.99
C HIS A 25 -17.44 6.82 -7.54
N ALA A 26 -16.14 6.83 -7.24
CA ALA A 26 -15.62 6.70 -5.88
C ALA A 26 -16.14 7.82 -4.97
N GLU A 27 -16.14 9.08 -5.42
CA GLU A 27 -16.72 10.21 -4.69
C GLU A 27 -18.20 9.99 -4.42
N SER A 28 -18.99 9.52 -5.41
CA SER A 28 -20.42 9.26 -5.25
C SER A 28 -20.74 8.19 -4.19
N LEU A 29 -19.78 7.31 -3.91
CA LEU A 29 -19.89 6.29 -2.87
C LEU A 29 -19.44 6.79 -1.48
N GLY A 30 -18.89 8.01 -1.41
CA GLY A 30 -18.44 8.64 -0.18
C GLY A 30 -17.18 8.01 0.40
N VAL A 31 -16.19 7.71 -0.44
CA VAL A 31 -14.84 7.32 0.02
C VAL A 31 -14.14 8.52 0.64
N ASP A 32 -13.22 8.27 1.58
CA ASP A 32 -12.50 9.34 2.28
C ASP A 32 -11.41 9.97 1.38
N ALA A 33 -10.78 9.15 0.54
CA ALA A 33 -9.78 9.63 -0.43
C ALA A 33 -9.75 8.75 -1.68
N ILE A 34 -9.17 9.28 -2.74
CA ILE A 34 -8.80 8.52 -3.95
C ILE A 34 -7.29 8.50 -4.10
N ALA A 35 -6.76 7.47 -4.75
CA ALA A 35 -5.33 7.34 -5.03
C ALA A 35 -5.08 6.88 -6.47
N THR A 36 -3.96 7.31 -7.05
CA THR A 36 -3.56 6.87 -8.40
C THR A 36 -2.07 6.68 -8.54
N ILE A 37 -1.67 5.59 -9.22
CA ILE A 37 -0.34 5.48 -9.84
C ILE A 37 -0.33 6.31 -11.12
N PRO A 38 0.85 6.69 -11.67
CA PRO A 38 0.92 7.23 -13.03
C PRO A 38 0.52 6.15 -14.04
N PRO A 39 0.14 6.55 -15.29
CA PRO A 39 -0.09 5.58 -16.36
C PRO A 39 1.14 4.71 -16.59
N ILE A 40 0.93 3.42 -16.74
CA ILE A 40 2.00 2.45 -17.01
C ILE A 40 2.30 2.34 -18.51
N TYR A 41 3.45 1.79 -18.87
CA TYR A 41 3.98 1.53 -20.19
C TYR A 41 4.78 2.69 -20.79
N PHE A 42 4.20 3.90 -20.95
CA PHE A 42 4.94 5.06 -21.44
C PHE A 42 5.62 5.81 -20.30
N ARG A 43 6.89 6.17 -20.48
CA ARG A 43 7.59 7.06 -19.56
C ARG A 43 7.19 8.51 -19.86
N LEU A 44 6.14 8.94 -19.20
CA LEU A 44 5.61 10.28 -19.36
C LEU A 44 6.51 11.33 -18.68
N PRO A 45 6.65 12.54 -19.25
CA PRO A 45 7.31 13.65 -18.57
C PRO A 45 6.48 14.11 -17.36
N GLU A 46 7.13 14.74 -16.38
CA GLU A 46 6.52 15.18 -15.12
C GLU A 46 5.26 16.03 -15.31
N TYR A 47 5.29 16.97 -16.26
CA TYR A 47 4.13 17.84 -16.54
C TYR A 47 2.89 17.06 -17.01
N SER A 48 3.09 15.96 -17.74
CA SER A 48 1.99 15.10 -18.19
C SER A 48 1.44 14.27 -17.04
N VAL A 49 2.31 13.79 -16.13
CA VAL A 49 1.90 13.06 -14.92
C VAL A 49 1.15 13.99 -13.98
N ALA A 50 1.68 15.20 -13.73
CA ALA A 50 1.00 16.21 -12.91
C ALA A 50 -0.38 16.58 -13.48
N LYS A 51 -0.46 16.77 -14.81
CA LYS A 51 -1.74 17.05 -15.46
C LYS A 51 -2.73 15.88 -15.29
N TYR A 52 -2.29 14.64 -15.51
CA TYR A 52 -3.11 13.45 -15.33
C TYR A 52 -3.68 13.36 -13.91
N TRP A 53 -2.85 13.54 -12.88
CA TRP A 53 -3.27 13.50 -11.49
C TRP A 53 -4.22 14.64 -11.13
N ASN A 54 -3.96 15.87 -11.62
CA ASN A 54 -4.82 17.02 -11.37
C ASN A 54 -6.18 16.89 -12.07
N ASP A 55 -6.23 16.36 -13.30
CA ASP A 55 -7.48 16.11 -14.01
C ASP A 55 -8.36 15.10 -13.22
N ILE A 56 -7.76 14.04 -12.68
CA ILE A 56 -8.46 13.04 -11.86
C ILE A 56 -8.95 13.65 -10.54
N SER A 57 -8.10 14.38 -9.84
CA SER A 57 -8.46 15.07 -8.60
C SER A 57 -9.61 16.06 -8.83
N SER A 58 -9.59 16.79 -9.95
CA SER A 58 -10.65 17.72 -10.32
C SER A 58 -11.99 17.06 -10.65
N ALA A 59 -11.97 15.77 -11.01
CA ALA A 59 -13.18 14.99 -11.26
C ALA A 59 -13.90 14.54 -9.97
N ALA A 60 -13.21 14.61 -8.83
CA ALA A 60 -13.72 14.32 -7.49
C ALA A 60 -13.37 15.48 -6.53
N PRO A 61 -13.98 16.68 -6.71
CA PRO A 61 -13.52 17.92 -6.08
C PRO A 61 -13.74 17.96 -4.56
N ASN A 62 -14.56 17.08 -4.00
CA ASN A 62 -14.83 17.00 -2.55
C ASN A 62 -14.12 15.83 -1.87
N THR A 63 -13.25 15.11 -2.59
CA THR A 63 -12.54 13.92 -2.10
C THR A 63 -11.05 14.20 -2.03
N ASP A 64 -10.40 13.80 -0.95
CA ASP A 64 -8.97 13.94 -0.79
C ASP A 64 -8.20 13.05 -1.76
N TYR A 65 -6.97 13.43 -2.07
CA TYR A 65 -6.14 12.77 -3.08
C TYR A 65 -4.81 12.31 -2.49
N VAL A 66 -4.46 11.04 -2.71
CA VAL A 66 -3.18 10.45 -2.34
C VAL A 66 -2.40 10.06 -3.59
N ILE A 67 -1.21 10.58 -3.76
CA ILE A 67 -0.30 10.14 -4.83
C ILE A 67 0.18 8.72 -4.50
N TYR A 68 0.15 7.81 -5.47
CA TYR A 68 0.74 6.49 -5.30
C TYR A 68 2.02 6.37 -6.13
N ASN A 69 3.16 6.45 -5.45
CA ASN A 69 4.49 6.27 -6.03
C ASN A 69 4.92 4.80 -5.93
N ILE A 70 5.08 4.12 -7.07
CA ILE A 70 5.56 2.74 -7.21
C ILE A 70 6.39 2.60 -8.49
N PRO A 71 7.59 3.20 -8.53
CA PRO A 71 8.36 3.37 -9.78
C PRO A 71 8.75 2.05 -10.43
N GLN A 72 9.02 1.00 -9.68
CA GLN A 72 9.38 -0.32 -10.21
C GLN A 72 8.27 -0.98 -11.03
N LEU A 73 7.00 -0.63 -10.80
CA LEU A 73 5.85 -1.14 -11.56
C LEU A 73 5.28 -0.11 -12.54
N ALA A 74 5.27 1.16 -12.14
CA ALA A 74 4.74 2.23 -12.98
C ALA A 74 5.72 2.74 -14.04
N GLY A 75 7.03 2.48 -13.86
CA GLY A 75 8.07 2.96 -14.79
C GLY A 75 8.38 4.46 -14.69
N VAL A 76 7.70 5.18 -13.80
CA VAL A 76 7.90 6.60 -13.50
C VAL A 76 8.02 6.77 -11.99
N ALA A 77 9.04 7.48 -11.55
CA ALA A 77 9.24 7.84 -10.15
C ALA A 77 8.66 9.21 -9.82
N LEU A 78 8.14 9.36 -8.63
CA LEU A 78 7.82 10.66 -8.06
C LEU A 78 9.13 11.37 -7.68
N THR A 79 9.45 12.44 -8.40
CA THR A 79 10.61 13.27 -8.10
C THR A 79 10.24 14.37 -7.09
N PRO A 80 11.23 14.99 -6.42
CA PRO A 80 10.97 16.16 -5.58
C PRO A 80 10.27 17.31 -6.33
N SER A 81 10.61 17.55 -7.59
CA SER A 81 9.97 18.59 -8.43
C SER A 81 8.50 18.27 -8.69
N LEU A 82 8.20 17.04 -9.11
CA LEU A 82 6.84 16.59 -9.37
C LEU A 82 5.99 16.62 -8.09
N TYR A 83 6.56 16.19 -6.94
CA TYR A 83 5.82 16.25 -5.67
C TYR A 83 5.53 17.70 -5.27
N THR A 84 6.52 18.59 -5.36
CA THR A 84 6.33 20.02 -5.09
C THR A 84 5.27 20.66 -5.99
N GLU A 85 5.20 20.27 -7.27
CA GLU A 85 4.13 20.71 -8.17
C GLU A 85 2.76 20.22 -7.70
N MET A 86 2.66 18.95 -7.29
CA MET A 86 1.40 18.35 -6.82
C MET A 86 0.93 18.91 -5.48
N LEU A 87 1.83 19.37 -4.61
CA LEU A 87 1.48 20.04 -3.34
C LEU A 87 0.74 21.39 -3.55
N LYS A 88 0.74 21.94 -4.75
CA LYS A 88 -0.09 23.12 -5.09
C LYS A 88 -1.59 22.78 -5.18
N ASN A 89 -1.93 21.52 -5.35
CA ASN A 89 -3.32 21.06 -5.35
C ASN A 89 -3.79 20.83 -3.91
N PRO A 90 -4.77 21.60 -3.40
CA PRO A 90 -5.20 21.49 -2.00
C PRO A 90 -5.90 20.19 -1.65
N ARG A 91 -6.25 19.35 -2.65
CA ARG A 91 -6.79 18.01 -2.41
C ARG A 91 -5.70 16.98 -2.14
N VAL A 92 -4.47 17.25 -2.52
CA VAL A 92 -3.35 16.32 -2.25
C VAL A 92 -3.03 16.35 -0.77
N ILE A 93 -3.37 15.28 -0.06
CA ILE A 93 -3.10 15.14 1.38
C ILE A 93 -1.83 14.35 1.68
N GLY A 94 -1.19 13.76 0.67
CA GLY A 94 0.05 13.02 0.87
C GLY A 94 0.38 12.01 -0.23
N VAL A 95 1.28 11.10 0.11
CA VAL A 95 1.81 10.09 -0.80
C VAL A 95 1.91 8.72 -0.15
N LYS A 96 1.46 7.67 -0.84
CA LYS A 96 1.87 6.30 -0.57
C LYS A 96 3.16 6.04 -1.33
N ASN A 97 4.27 5.88 -0.61
CA ASN A 97 5.58 5.66 -1.22
C ASN A 97 5.96 4.18 -1.19
N SER A 98 5.96 3.54 -2.35
CA SER A 98 6.40 2.16 -2.56
C SER A 98 7.72 2.07 -3.35
N SER A 99 8.53 3.15 -3.40
CA SER A 99 9.91 3.05 -3.88
C SER A 99 10.77 2.26 -2.90
N MET A 100 11.83 1.64 -3.39
CA MET A 100 12.73 0.83 -2.54
C MET A 100 13.63 1.66 -1.63
N PRO A 101 14.19 2.83 -2.05
CA PRO A 101 14.99 3.64 -1.16
C PRO A 101 14.13 4.25 -0.03
N VAL A 102 14.42 3.87 1.20
CA VAL A 102 13.74 4.41 2.39
C VAL A 102 13.98 5.93 2.56
N GLN A 103 15.06 6.44 1.97
CA GLN A 103 15.38 7.88 1.89
C GLN A 103 14.27 8.70 1.22
N ASP A 104 13.56 8.13 0.25
CA ASP A 104 12.46 8.83 -0.44
C ASP A 104 11.35 9.24 0.54
N ILE A 105 11.11 8.43 1.58
CA ILE A 105 10.17 8.77 2.66
C ILE A 105 10.59 10.07 3.35
N GLN A 106 11.86 10.16 3.77
CA GLN A 106 12.38 11.38 4.40
C GLN A 106 12.24 12.59 3.45
N THR A 107 12.54 12.41 2.17
CA THR A 107 12.40 13.48 1.17
C THR A 107 10.97 14.00 1.08
N PHE A 108 9.97 13.09 0.98
CA PHE A 108 8.57 13.48 0.89
C PHE A 108 8.02 14.05 2.20
N VAL A 109 8.47 13.55 3.35
CA VAL A 109 8.15 14.12 4.66
C VAL A 109 8.66 15.56 4.76
N SER A 110 9.92 15.81 4.35
CA SER A 110 10.51 17.15 4.40
C SER A 110 9.82 18.13 3.45
N LEU A 111 9.39 17.69 2.27
CA LEU A 111 8.72 18.54 1.29
C LEU A 111 7.25 18.81 1.64
N GLY A 112 6.54 17.80 2.16
CA GLY A 112 5.12 17.90 2.49
C GLY A 112 4.85 18.60 3.82
N GLY A 113 5.81 18.57 4.74
CA GLY A 113 5.64 19.13 6.08
C GLY A 113 4.61 18.37 6.93
N GLU A 114 4.07 19.05 7.95
CA GLU A 114 3.15 18.42 8.91
C GLU A 114 1.74 18.18 8.36
N ASP A 115 1.33 18.93 7.35
CA ASP A 115 -0.01 18.87 6.78
C ASP A 115 -0.20 17.69 5.81
N HIS A 116 0.89 17.05 5.38
CA HIS A 116 0.83 15.96 4.41
C HIS A 116 1.30 14.65 5.03
N ILE A 117 0.60 13.56 4.70
CA ILE A 117 0.93 12.23 5.20
C ILE A 117 1.80 11.47 4.19
N VAL A 118 2.86 10.83 4.67
CA VAL A 118 3.61 9.86 3.89
C VAL A 118 3.32 8.47 4.46
N PHE A 119 2.79 7.58 3.60
CA PHE A 119 2.58 6.18 3.92
C PHE A 119 3.77 5.36 3.43
N ASN A 120 4.30 4.50 4.30
CA ASN A 120 5.24 3.46 3.87
C ASN A 120 4.51 2.41 3.02
N GLY A 121 5.01 2.12 1.84
CA GLY A 121 4.43 1.14 0.91
C GLY A 121 5.01 -0.26 1.04
N PRO A 122 6.35 -0.47 0.98
CA PRO A 122 6.93 -1.81 1.12
C PRO A 122 6.76 -2.35 2.54
N ASP A 123 6.06 -3.47 2.67
CA ASP A 123 5.75 -4.11 3.96
C ASP A 123 7.04 -4.52 4.69
N GLU A 124 8.03 -4.96 3.93
CA GLU A 124 9.35 -5.41 4.38
C GLU A 124 10.20 -4.31 5.00
N GLN A 125 9.86 -3.05 4.78
CA GLN A 125 10.58 -1.86 5.25
C GLN A 125 9.75 -1.01 6.22
N PHE A 126 8.67 -1.53 6.79
CA PHE A 126 7.77 -0.72 7.61
C PHE A 126 8.48 -0.04 8.77
N LEU A 127 9.33 -0.76 9.52
CA LEU A 127 10.16 -0.20 10.59
C LEU A 127 11.03 0.96 10.08
N GLY A 128 11.77 0.73 8.98
CA GLY A 128 12.63 1.75 8.39
C GLY A 128 11.85 2.98 7.92
N GLY A 129 10.72 2.76 7.25
CA GLY A 129 9.85 3.84 6.78
C GLY A 129 9.29 4.69 7.94
N ARG A 130 8.84 4.04 9.02
CA ARG A 130 8.37 4.74 10.23
C ARG A 130 9.48 5.57 10.88
N LEU A 131 10.70 5.04 10.96
CA LEU A 131 11.86 5.78 11.50
C LEU A 131 12.27 6.96 10.61
N MET A 132 12.01 6.90 9.30
CA MET A 132 12.23 8.02 8.36
C MET A 132 11.06 9.01 8.31
N GLY A 133 10.03 8.83 9.14
CA GLY A 133 8.96 9.80 9.32
C GLY A 133 7.64 9.46 8.62
N ALA A 134 7.52 8.29 7.98
CA ALA A 134 6.19 7.83 7.54
C ALA A 134 5.25 7.73 8.74
N ARG A 135 4.03 8.28 8.63
CA ARG A 135 3.07 8.25 9.76
C ARG A 135 2.27 6.96 9.83
N ALA A 136 2.17 6.24 8.72
CA ALA A 136 1.43 5.00 8.61
C ALA A 136 2.00 4.14 7.48
N GLY A 137 1.39 2.97 7.24
CA GLY A 137 1.73 2.10 6.11
C GLY A 137 0.48 1.64 5.36
N ILE A 138 0.65 1.40 4.08
CA ILE A 138 -0.35 0.76 3.22
C ILE A 138 0.36 -0.31 2.41
N GLY A 139 0.17 -1.57 2.76
CA GLY A 139 0.87 -2.68 2.15
C GLY A 139 -0.04 -3.85 1.75
N GLY A 140 0.50 -4.72 0.91
CA GLY A 140 -0.25 -5.83 0.32
C GLY A 140 -0.53 -6.97 1.27
N THR A 141 0.27 -7.15 2.33
CA THR A 141 0.16 -8.29 3.26
C THR A 141 -0.55 -7.95 4.58
N TYR A 142 -0.86 -6.68 4.83
CA TYR A 142 -1.51 -6.24 6.06
C TYR A 142 -2.84 -6.93 6.31
N GLY A 143 -3.61 -7.21 5.25
CA GLY A 143 -4.89 -7.91 5.36
C GLY A 143 -4.78 -9.34 5.91
N ALA A 144 -3.62 -10.00 5.79
CA ALA A 144 -3.38 -11.34 6.31
C ALA A 144 -2.93 -11.36 7.79
N MET A 145 -2.33 -10.27 8.26
CA MET A 145 -1.69 -10.19 9.59
C MET A 145 -1.72 -8.76 10.16
N PRO A 146 -2.89 -8.09 10.20
CA PRO A 146 -2.99 -6.69 10.62
C PRO A 146 -2.48 -6.48 12.04
N GLU A 147 -2.68 -7.43 12.94
CA GLU A 147 -2.27 -7.34 14.34
C GLU A 147 -0.75 -7.23 14.49
N LEU A 148 0.02 -7.93 13.64
CA LEU A 148 1.49 -7.86 13.65
C LEU A 148 1.99 -6.47 13.26
N PHE A 149 1.39 -5.84 12.24
CA PHE A 149 1.74 -4.47 11.86
C PHE A 149 1.29 -3.44 12.89
N LEU A 150 0.14 -3.63 13.53
CA LEU A 150 -0.31 -2.78 14.64
C LEU A 150 0.66 -2.89 15.83
N LYS A 151 1.07 -4.12 16.17
CA LYS A 151 2.08 -4.36 17.23
C LYS A 151 3.41 -3.73 16.88
N LEU A 152 3.88 -3.91 15.63
CA LEU A 152 5.12 -3.29 15.17
C LEU A 152 5.05 -1.76 15.27
N ASN A 153 3.93 -1.16 14.87
CA ASN A 153 3.72 0.27 15.01
C ASN A 153 3.73 0.73 16.47
N GLN A 154 3.16 -0.06 17.39
CA GLN A 154 3.17 0.22 18.82
C GLN A 154 4.59 0.16 19.39
N LEU A 155 5.36 -0.88 19.08
CA LEU A 155 6.75 -1.03 19.52
C LEU A 155 7.63 0.16 19.08
N ILE A 156 7.42 0.64 17.85
CA ILE A 156 8.11 1.85 17.35
C ILE A 156 7.73 3.09 18.17
N ALA A 157 6.44 3.26 18.48
CA ALA A 157 5.96 4.38 19.29
C ALA A 157 6.52 4.33 20.73
N ASP A 158 6.64 3.14 21.29
CA ASP A 158 7.20 2.88 22.62
C ASP A 158 8.74 2.93 22.64
N LYS A 159 9.37 3.08 21.45
CA LYS A 159 10.84 3.09 21.27
C LYS A 159 11.52 1.77 21.60
N ASP A 160 10.79 0.66 21.64
CA ASP A 160 11.35 -0.68 21.75
C ASP A 160 11.80 -1.17 20.35
N LEU A 161 12.90 -0.59 19.89
CA LEU A 161 13.39 -0.84 18.53
C LEU A 161 14.05 -2.23 18.39
N GLU A 162 14.46 -2.85 19.47
CA GLU A 162 15.00 -4.21 19.44
C GLU A 162 13.91 -5.23 19.15
N THR A 163 12.84 -5.21 19.91
CA THR A 163 11.67 -6.08 19.67
C THR A 163 10.99 -5.74 18.33
N ALA A 164 10.92 -4.46 17.98
CA ALA A 164 10.39 -4.03 16.68
C ALA A 164 11.17 -4.63 15.50
N ARG A 165 12.50 -4.69 15.58
CA ARG A 165 13.37 -5.30 14.56
C ARG A 165 13.14 -6.82 14.48
N GLU A 166 13.03 -7.51 15.62
CA GLU A 166 12.73 -8.95 15.63
C GLU A 166 11.38 -9.24 14.98
N LEU A 167 10.35 -8.44 15.30
CA LEU A 167 9.02 -8.58 14.69
C LEU A 167 9.06 -8.28 13.19
N GLN A 168 9.79 -7.25 12.76
CA GLN A 168 9.94 -6.96 11.32
C GLN A 168 10.62 -8.14 10.59
N TYR A 169 11.62 -8.78 11.19
CA TYR A 169 12.26 -9.97 10.60
C TYR A 169 11.29 -11.15 10.49
N ALA A 170 10.46 -11.39 11.49
CA ALA A 170 9.43 -12.42 11.45
C ALA A 170 8.37 -12.12 10.36
N ILE A 171 7.92 -10.86 10.25
CA ILE A 171 7.04 -10.42 9.16
C ILE A 171 7.68 -10.66 7.79
N ASN A 172 8.96 -10.32 7.62
CA ASN A 172 9.66 -10.53 6.35
C ASN A 172 9.78 -12.02 5.99
N ALA A 173 9.98 -12.89 6.98
CA ALA A 173 9.97 -14.35 6.77
C ALA A 173 8.59 -14.84 6.30
N ILE A 174 7.50 -14.33 6.91
CA ILE A 174 6.12 -14.62 6.48
C ILE A 174 5.91 -14.14 5.03
N ILE A 175 6.32 -12.91 4.70
CA ILE A 175 6.21 -12.38 3.32
C ILE A 175 6.97 -13.26 2.34
N GLY A 176 8.20 -13.68 2.69
CA GLY A 176 8.99 -14.59 1.88
C GLY A 176 8.27 -15.92 1.62
N LYS A 177 7.54 -16.44 2.61
CA LYS A 177 6.71 -17.64 2.45
C LYS A 177 5.51 -17.37 1.55
N LEU A 178 4.75 -16.30 1.80
CA LEU A 178 3.58 -15.90 1.00
C LEU A 178 3.89 -15.72 -0.49
N THR A 179 5.12 -15.31 -0.82
CA THR A 179 5.57 -15.06 -2.19
C THR A 179 6.24 -16.26 -2.84
N SER A 180 6.44 -17.38 -2.14
CA SER A 180 7.16 -18.56 -2.66
C SER A 180 6.29 -19.57 -3.41
N ALA A 181 4.98 -19.37 -3.49
CA ALA A 181 4.06 -20.20 -4.25
C ALA A 181 4.17 -19.96 -5.77
N HIS A 182 3.69 -20.92 -6.57
CA HIS A 182 3.49 -20.73 -8.01
C HIS A 182 2.30 -19.79 -8.28
N GLY A 183 1.25 -19.90 -7.46
CA GLY A 183 0.12 -18.98 -7.47
C GLY A 183 0.49 -17.59 -7.01
N ASN A 184 -0.32 -16.61 -7.39
CA ASN A 184 -0.09 -15.22 -7.00
C ASN A 184 -0.23 -15.06 -5.47
N MET A 185 0.64 -14.23 -4.86
CA MET A 185 0.65 -13.95 -3.42
C MET A 185 -0.74 -13.59 -2.86
N TYR A 186 -1.55 -12.82 -3.58
CA TYR A 186 -2.90 -12.49 -3.11
C TYR A 186 -3.85 -13.69 -3.10
N GLY A 187 -3.60 -14.70 -3.97
CA GLY A 187 -4.27 -15.99 -3.88
C GLY A 187 -3.89 -16.73 -2.61
N VAL A 188 -2.58 -16.77 -2.30
CA VAL A 188 -2.06 -17.37 -1.06
C VAL A 188 -2.66 -16.69 0.17
N ILE A 189 -2.68 -15.34 0.22
CA ILE A 189 -3.28 -14.56 1.31
C ILE A 189 -4.75 -14.94 1.52
N LYS A 190 -5.53 -15.10 0.45
CA LYS A 190 -6.95 -15.47 0.54
C LYS A 190 -7.14 -16.87 1.12
N GLU A 191 -6.31 -17.84 0.75
CA GLU A 191 -6.34 -19.18 1.34
C GLU A 191 -5.86 -19.17 2.80
N VAL A 192 -4.85 -18.37 3.15
CA VAL A 192 -4.41 -18.16 4.55
C VAL A 192 -5.54 -17.57 5.40
N LEU A 193 -6.28 -16.58 4.90
CA LEU A 193 -7.43 -16.01 5.60
C LEU A 193 -8.55 -17.04 5.80
N LYS A 194 -8.74 -17.93 4.84
CA LYS A 194 -9.70 -19.04 4.98
C LYS A 194 -9.28 -20.03 6.09
N ILE A 195 -7.97 -20.33 6.20
CA ILE A 195 -7.45 -21.23 7.25
C ILE A 195 -7.49 -20.58 8.63
N ASN A 196 -7.03 -19.34 8.75
CA ASN A 196 -6.80 -18.69 10.04
C ASN A 196 -8.04 -17.98 10.58
N GLU A 197 -8.92 -17.46 9.71
CA GLU A 197 -10.02 -16.57 10.08
C GLU A 197 -11.40 -17.07 9.58
N ASP A 198 -11.47 -18.24 8.95
CA ASP A 198 -12.68 -18.79 8.29
C ASP A 198 -13.30 -17.84 7.24
N LEU A 199 -12.46 -17.00 6.61
CA LEU A 199 -12.89 -16.04 5.61
C LEU A 199 -12.69 -16.57 4.20
N ASN A 200 -13.74 -17.16 3.63
CA ASN A 200 -13.72 -17.60 2.23
C ASN A 200 -14.13 -16.45 1.29
N ILE A 201 -13.13 -15.72 0.78
CA ILE A 201 -13.30 -14.58 -0.12
C ILE A 201 -12.99 -14.90 -1.59
N GLY A 202 -12.95 -16.18 -1.95
CA GLY A 202 -12.72 -16.66 -3.29
C GLY A 202 -11.26 -16.54 -3.76
N SER A 203 -11.04 -16.74 -5.07
CA SER A 203 -9.71 -16.72 -5.68
C SER A 203 -9.35 -15.33 -6.21
N VAL A 204 -8.21 -15.23 -6.91
CA VAL A 204 -7.78 -14.03 -7.62
C VAL A 204 -8.46 -13.92 -8.98
N ARG A 205 -8.56 -12.70 -9.51
CA ARG A 205 -9.08 -12.46 -10.86
C ARG A 205 -7.97 -12.62 -11.89
N SER A 206 -8.31 -13.13 -13.08
CA SER A 206 -7.39 -13.11 -14.21
C SER A 206 -6.91 -11.69 -14.53
N PRO A 207 -5.65 -11.50 -14.91
CA PRO A 207 -4.66 -12.51 -15.33
C PRO A 207 -3.81 -13.08 -14.18
N LEU A 208 -4.12 -12.79 -12.90
CA LEU A 208 -3.37 -13.35 -11.78
C LEU A 208 -3.55 -14.88 -11.72
N THR A 209 -2.46 -15.62 -11.49
CA THR A 209 -2.47 -17.06 -11.38
C THR A 209 -3.10 -17.49 -10.05
N PRO A 210 -4.15 -18.32 -10.07
CA PRO A 210 -4.73 -18.87 -8.85
C PRO A 210 -3.77 -19.85 -8.16
N VAL A 211 -3.98 -20.04 -6.86
CA VAL A 211 -3.31 -21.09 -6.07
C VAL A 211 -3.78 -22.47 -6.56
N THR A 212 -2.83 -23.41 -6.65
CA THR A 212 -3.07 -24.80 -7.04
C THR A 212 -2.89 -25.74 -5.85
N GLU A 213 -3.20 -27.06 -6.03
CA GLU A 213 -2.93 -28.05 -4.99
C GLU A 213 -1.45 -28.21 -4.67
N GLU A 214 -0.55 -27.91 -5.61
CA GLU A 214 0.89 -27.94 -5.39
C GLU A 214 1.35 -26.83 -4.43
N ASP A 215 0.61 -25.72 -4.35
CA ASP A 215 0.89 -24.61 -3.45
C ASP A 215 0.39 -24.83 -2.01
N ARG A 216 -0.41 -25.90 -1.78
CA ARG A 216 -1.04 -26.14 -0.49
C ARG A 216 -0.08 -26.18 0.69
N PRO A 217 1.10 -26.86 0.60
CA PRO A 217 2.07 -26.82 1.69
C PRO A 217 2.57 -25.41 2.02
N VAL A 218 2.76 -24.57 1.01
CA VAL A 218 3.19 -23.17 1.16
C VAL A 218 2.11 -22.36 1.91
N VAL A 219 0.85 -22.55 1.54
CA VAL A 219 -0.30 -21.88 2.19
C VAL A 219 -0.41 -22.28 3.64
N GLU A 220 -0.34 -23.60 3.95
CA GLU A 220 -0.44 -24.12 5.30
C GLU A 220 0.71 -23.65 6.19
N GLU A 221 1.94 -23.64 5.66
CA GLU A 221 3.13 -23.14 6.36
C GLU A 221 3.04 -21.62 6.60
N ALA A 222 2.61 -20.84 5.63
CA ALA A 222 2.40 -19.40 5.79
C ALA A 222 1.35 -19.10 6.86
N ALA A 223 0.24 -19.86 6.87
CA ALA A 223 -0.80 -19.74 7.88
C ALA A 223 -0.28 -20.07 9.29
N ALA A 224 0.55 -21.13 9.41
CA ALA A 224 1.18 -21.51 10.67
C ALA A 224 2.15 -20.44 11.18
N LEU A 225 3.05 -19.94 10.31
CA LEU A 225 4.00 -18.88 10.65
C LEU A 225 3.32 -17.61 11.18
N ILE A 226 2.18 -17.24 10.60
CA ILE A 226 1.41 -16.08 11.09
C ILE A 226 0.89 -16.34 12.49
N ARG A 227 0.32 -17.52 12.77
CA ARG A 227 -0.19 -17.86 14.12
C ARG A 227 0.94 -17.90 15.16
N GLU A 228 2.04 -18.59 14.87
CA GLU A 228 3.22 -18.67 15.74
C GLU A 228 3.82 -17.28 16.03
N THR A 229 3.87 -16.41 15.01
CA THR A 229 4.35 -15.03 15.19
C THR A 229 3.39 -14.21 16.05
N LYS A 230 2.08 -14.36 15.86
CA LYS A 230 1.07 -13.74 16.74
C LYS A 230 1.25 -14.22 18.19
N GLU A 231 1.37 -15.52 18.43
CA GLU A 231 1.59 -16.08 19.77
C GLU A 231 2.87 -15.56 20.45
N ARG A 232 3.93 -15.31 19.67
CA ARG A 232 5.20 -14.82 20.20
C ARG A 232 5.18 -13.34 20.58
N PHE A 233 4.46 -12.50 19.83
CA PHE A 233 4.60 -11.05 19.95
C PHE A 233 3.36 -10.30 20.47
N LEU A 234 2.19 -10.94 20.47
CA LEU A 234 0.95 -10.33 20.98
C LEU A 234 0.62 -10.78 22.39
#